data_3decb0b7fe3e07941de9156b43f43ae5
#
_entry.id   3decb0b7fe3e07941de9156b43f43ae5
#
_cell.length_a   1.000
_cell.length_b   1.000
_cell.length_c   1.000
_cell.angle_alpha   90.00
_cell.angle_beta   90.00
_cell.angle_gamma   90.00
#
_symmetry.space_group_name_H-M   'P 1'
#
loop_
_entity.id
_entity.type
_entity.pdbx_description
1 polymer ?
#
loop_
_entity_poly.entity_id
_entity_poly.type
_entity_poly.pdbx_seq_one_letter_code
_entity_poly.pdbx_strand_id
1 'polypeptide(L)'
;ARLSLYGDIAYCLAEESDLENFLTQSPEGSFCDELTAARTALWSAIGQYNMKLLNLSPARFIHFGSIPEIMKLMNMGVEGYSSLGWKKQITSSITDPDIAAYNSVRSEGAVIGDGSYLEVSYIHSKAVVGKNCYISFIDLHDEIIPDNVLIHGLKQTDGCFVCRIMDI
;
A
#
# COMPACT_ATOMS: atom_id res chain seq x y z
N ALA A 1 -18.21 18.47 -4.03
CA ALA A 1 -18.24 17.37 -5.01
C ALA A 1 -16.89 16.66 -5.07
N ARG A 2 -16.88 15.37 -5.39
CA ARG A 2 -15.68 14.56 -5.59
C ARG A 2 -15.64 14.10 -7.05
N LEU A 3 -14.53 14.38 -7.72
CA LEU A 3 -14.23 13.81 -9.05
C LEU A 3 -13.33 12.57 -8.88
N SER A 4 -13.61 11.55 -9.67
CA SER A 4 -12.87 10.30 -9.72
C SER A 4 -11.89 10.29 -10.88
N LEU A 5 -10.72 9.69 -10.67
CA LEU A 5 -9.75 9.51 -11.76
C LEU A 5 -10.32 8.61 -12.87
N TYR A 6 -10.95 7.51 -12.49
CA TYR A 6 -11.45 6.51 -13.45
C TYR A 6 -12.84 6.86 -13.98
N GLY A 7 -13.78 7.22 -13.11
CA GLY A 7 -15.16 7.50 -13.47
C GLY A 7 -15.39 8.86 -14.13
N ASP A 8 -14.51 9.84 -13.85
CA ASP A 8 -14.71 11.20 -14.40
C ASP A 8 -13.62 11.57 -15.39
N ILE A 9 -12.34 11.55 -14.99
CA ILE A 9 -11.24 12.00 -15.87
C ILE A 9 -11.03 11.04 -17.04
N ALA A 10 -10.91 9.73 -16.77
CA ALA A 10 -10.70 8.75 -17.83
C ALA A 10 -11.89 8.64 -18.78
N TYR A 11 -13.11 8.82 -18.27
CA TYR A 11 -14.32 8.83 -19.11
C TYR A 11 -14.29 9.96 -20.14
N CYS A 12 -13.93 11.18 -19.74
CA CYS A 12 -13.84 12.31 -20.69
C CYS A 12 -12.84 12.08 -21.81
N LEU A 13 -11.84 11.23 -21.60
CA LEU A 13 -10.75 10.95 -22.55
C LEU A 13 -11.02 9.69 -23.40
N ALA A 14 -12.13 8.98 -23.16
CA ALA A 14 -12.48 7.78 -23.91
C ALA A 14 -13.06 8.16 -25.28
N GLU A 15 -12.69 7.44 -26.34
CA GLU A 15 -13.06 7.74 -27.73
C GLU A 15 -14.58 7.72 -27.97
N GLU A 16 -15.30 6.84 -27.26
CA GLU A 16 -16.76 6.68 -27.40
C GLU A 16 -17.56 7.44 -26.33
N SER A 17 -16.92 8.34 -25.58
CA SER A 17 -17.57 9.11 -24.54
C SER A 17 -18.40 10.26 -25.10
N ASP A 18 -19.50 10.58 -24.42
CA ASP A 18 -20.34 11.73 -24.72
C ASP A 18 -20.75 12.48 -23.45
N LEU A 19 -21.06 13.76 -23.59
CA LEU A 19 -21.35 14.63 -22.46
C LEU A 19 -22.65 14.25 -21.74
N GLU A 20 -23.68 13.82 -22.45
CA GLU A 20 -24.99 13.51 -21.85
C GLU A 20 -24.89 12.31 -20.92
N ASN A 21 -24.26 11.23 -21.40
CA ASN A 21 -23.99 10.06 -20.58
C ASN A 21 -23.04 10.38 -19.42
N PHE A 22 -22.01 11.21 -19.67
CA PHE A 22 -21.07 11.61 -18.61
C PHE A 22 -21.76 12.33 -17.46
N LEU A 23 -22.68 13.23 -17.75
CA LEU A 23 -23.40 13.98 -16.72
C LEU A 23 -24.40 13.13 -15.95
N THR A 24 -24.91 12.05 -16.54
CA THR A 24 -25.96 11.19 -15.96
C THR A 24 -25.45 9.90 -15.34
N GLN A 25 -24.21 9.44 -15.66
CA GLN A 25 -23.68 8.22 -15.08
C GLN A 25 -23.47 8.31 -13.56
N SER A 26 -23.66 7.19 -12.87
CA SER A 26 -23.48 7.11 -11.43
C SER A 26 -22.09 7.56 -10.98
N PRO A 27 -21.97 8.55 -10.08
CA PRO A 27 -20.68 8.97 -9.52
C PRO A 27 -20.19 7.98 -8.45
N GLU A 28 -18.92 8.07 -8.07
CA GLU A 28 -18.37 7.38 -6.89
C GLU A 28 -18.90 7.95 -5.55
N GLY A 29 -19.67 9.02 -5.59
CA GLY A 29 -20.30 9.66 -4.45
C GLY A 29 -21.76 9.95 -4.72
N SER A 30 -22.31 10.99 -4.12
CA SER A 30 -23.68 11.42 -4.37
C SER A 30 -23.76 12.44 -5.49
N PHE A 31 -24.85 12.40 -6.25
CA PHE A 31 -25.19 13.47 -7.20
C PHE A 31 -25.46 14.78 -6.45
N CYS A 32 -24.92 15.87 -6.98
CA CYS A 32 -25.20 17.22 -6.53
C CYS A 32 -24.91 18.22 -7.68
N ASP A 33 -25.44 19.42 -7.56
CA ASP A 33 -25.29 20.46 -8.58
C ASP A 33 -23.81 20.81 -8.82
N GLU A 34 -22.99 20.80 -7.75
CA GLU A 34 -21.55 21.06 -7.85
C GLU A 34 -20.85 19.96 -8.65
N LEU A 35 -21.29 18.71 -8.56
CA LEU A 35 -20.74 17.62 -9.36
C LEU A 35 -21.04 17.82 -10.83
N THR A 36 -22.26 18.17 -11.17
CA THR A 36 -22.69 18.47 -12.56
C THR A 36 -21.88 19.63 -13.13
N ALA A 37 -21.71 20.72 -12.36
CA ALA A 37 -20.90 21.84 -12.76
C ALA A 37 -19.42 21.47 -12.96
N ALA A 38 -18.85 20.68 -12.03
CA ALA A 38 -17.48 20.21 -12.13
C ALA A 38 -17.26 19.27 -13.33
N ARG A 39 -18.19 18.34 -13.59
CA ARG A 39 -18.15 17.46 -14.77
C ARG A 39 -18.24 18.25 -16.07
N THR A 40 -19.10 19.26 -16.14
CA THR A 40 -19.23 20.14 -17.33
C THR A 40 -17.93 20.90 -17.56
N ALA A 41 -17.32 21.46 -16.53
CA ALA A 41 -16.03 22.15 -16.63
C ALA A 41 -14.91 21.19 -17.05
N LEU A 42 -14.88 19.98 -16.49
CA LEU A 42 -13.91 18.95 -16.83
C LEU A 42 -14.05 18.55 -18.31
N TRP A 43 -15.26 18.27 -18.77
CA TRP A 43 -15.52 17.94 -20.18
C TRP A 43 -15.06 19.04 -21.11
N SER A 44 -15.37 20.29 -20.81
CA SER A 44 -14.94 21.45 -21.61
C SER A 44 -13.41 21.58 -21.69
N ALA A 45 -12.72 21.20 -20.62
CA ALA A 45 -11.26 21.29 -20.56
C ALA A 45 -10.54 20.14 -21.28
N ILE A 46 -11.02 18.91 -21.15
CA ILE A 46 -10.27 17.73 -21.60
C ILE A 46 -11.03 16.80 -22.56
N GLY A 47 -12.36 16.92 -22.71
CA GLY A 47 -13.17 16.04 -23.56
C GLY A 47 -12.83 16.10 -25.07
N GLN A 48 -12.00 17.05 -25.48
CA GLN A 48 -11.47 17.15 -26.86
C GLN A 48 -10.23 16.27 -27.10
N TYR A 49 -9.65 15.70 -26.05
CA TYR A 49 -8.45 14.85 -26.14
C TYR A 49 -8.83 13.38 -26.04
N ASN A 50 -8.14 12.54 -26.81
CA ASN A 50 -8.34 11.11 -26.77
C ASN A 50 -7.19 10.43 -26.02
N MET A 51 -7.51 9.56 -25.08
CA MET A 51 -6.55 8.73 -24.39
C MET A 51 -6.14 7.56 -25.29
N LYS A 52 -4.83 7.32 -25.40
CA LYS A 52 -4.33 6.11 -26.06
C LYS A 52 -4.19 5.00 -25.03
N LEU A 53 -4.87 3.89 -25.24
CA LEU A 53 -4.70 2.68 -24.47
C LEU A 53 -3.45 1.93 -24.95
N LEU A 54 -2.49 1.72 -24.06
CA LEU A 54 -1.35 0.83 -24.30
C LEU A 54 -1.63 -0.52 -23.66
N ASN A 55 -1.80 -1.54 -24.50
CA ASN A 55 -1.94 -2.91 -24.00
C ASN A 55 -0.56 -3.51 -23.76
N LEU A 56 -0.19 -3.66 -22.49
CA LEU A 56 1.03 -4.33 -22.05
C LEU A 56 0.71 -5.81 -21.77
N SER A 57 0.90 -6.67 -22.76
CA SER A 57 0.64 -8.10 -22.63
C SER A 57 1.85 -8.91 -23.11
N PRO A 58 2.33 -9.92 -22.33
CA PRO A 58 1.85 -10.30 -20.99
C PRO A 58 2.31 -9.33 -19.90
N ALA A 59 1.42 -8.97 -18.99
CA ALA A 59 1.74 -8.11 -17.86
C ALA A 59 1.03 -8.60 -16.57
N ARG A 60 1.58 -8.20 -15.43
CA ARG A 60 0.96 -8.40 -14.12
C ARG A 60 0.85 -7.04 -13.44
N PHE A 61 -0.30 -6.78 -12.86
CA PHE A 61 -0.54 -5.62 -12.02
C PHE A 61 -0.48 -6.03 -10.55
N ILE A 62 0.34 -5.33 -9.77
CA ILE A 62 0.46 -5.53 -8.34
C ILE A 62 -0.13 -4.29 -7.67
N HIS A 63 -1.20 -4.49 -6.89
CA HIS A 63 -1.85 -3.40 -6.17
C HIS A 63 -1.37 -3.36 -4.72
N PHE A 64 -0.95 -2.18 -4.28
CA PHE A 64 -0.57 -1.88 -2.90
C PHE A 64 -1.55 -0.85 -2.32
N GLY A 65 -2.83 -1.20 -2.26
CA GLY A 65 -3.88 -0.29 -1.83
C GLY A 65 -4.05 -0.23 -0.32
N SER A 66 -3.63 -1.27 0.39
CA SER A 66 -3.77 -1.38 1.83
C SER A 66 -2.62 -2.15 2.46
N ILE A 67 -2.41 -1.96 3.77
CA ILE A 67 -1.38 -2.69 4.54
C ILE A 67 -1.60 -4.19 4.51
N PRO A 68 -2.82 -4.73 4.72
CA PRO A 68 -3.07 -6.16 4.60
C PRO A 68 -2.70 -6.75 3.23
N GLU A 69 -2.90 -6.01 2.13
CA GLU A 69 -2.49 -6.46 0.78
C GLU A 69 -0.97 -6.57 0.66
N ILE A 70 -0.23 -5.58 1.19
CA ILE A 70 1.23 -5.62 1.23
C ILE A 70 1.71 -6.82 2.04
N MET A 71 1.17 -7.01 3.25
CA MET A 71 1.54 -8.13 4.12
C MET A 71 1.24 -9.48 3.48
N LYS A 72 0.06 -9.62 2.85
CA LYS A 72 -0.30 -10.83 2.12
C LYS A 72 0.65 -11.11 0.97
N LEU A 73 1.01 -10.09 0.19
CA LEU A 73 1.97 -10.25 -0.90
C LEU A 73 3.34 -10.67 -0.36
N MET A 74 3.87 -10.00 0.65
CA MET A 74 5.21 -10.27 1.20
C MET A 74 5.31 -11.64 1.86
N ASN A 75 4.28 -12.09 2.54
CA ASN A 75 4.29 -13.37 3.26
C ASN A 75 3.86 -14.57 2.41
N MET A 76 2.98 -14.39 1.42
CA MET A 76 2.36 -15.51 0.71
C MET A 76 2.49 -15.45 -0.82
N GLY A 77 2.86 -14.32 -1.40
CA GLY A 77 2.82 -14.10 -2.84
C GLY A 77 4.12 -13.69 -3.49
N VAL A 78 5.13 -13.32 -2.71
CA VAL A 78 6.40 -12.76 -3.25
C VAL A 78 7.17 -13.76 -4.11
N GLU A 79 7.08 -15.05 -3.84
CA GLU A 79 7.74 -16.11 -4.62
C GLU A 79 7.26 -16.14 -6.09
N GLY A 80 6.01 -15.76 -6.34
CA GLY A 80 5.47 -15.60 -7.68
C GLY A 80 6.18 -14.54 -8.53
N TYR A 81 7.00 -13.71 -7.90
CA TYR A 81 7.80 -12.64 -8.53
C TYR A 81 9.31 -12.86 -8.42
N SER A 82 9.73 -14.09 -8.15
CA SER A 82 11.16 -14.46 -8.04
C SER A 82 11.96 -14.13 -9.29
N SER A 83 11.35 -14.15 -10.48
CA SER A 83 11.97 -13.72 -11.73
C SER A 83 12.36 -12.24 -11.75
N LEU A 84 11.77 -11.42 -10.89
CA LEU A 84 12.13 -10.01 -10.68
C LEU A 84 13.18 -9.84 -9.56
N GLY A 85 13.69 -10.93 -9.01
CA GLY A 85 14.64 -10.90 -7.89
C GLY A 85 13.99 -10.70 -6.52
N TRP A 86 12.67 -10.76 -6.43
CA TRP A 86 11.96 -10.61 -5.16
C TRP A 86 12.11 -11.85 -4.30
N LYS A 87 12.34 -11.63 -3.02
CA LYS A 87 12.51 -12.67 -2.01
C LYS A 87 11.80 -12.26 -0.72
N LYS A 88 11.37 -13.26 0.06
CA LYS A 88 10.71 -13.05 1.34
C LYS A 88 11.63 -12.46 2.41
N GLN A 89 12.89 -12.91 2.42
CA GLN A 89 13.91 -12.33 3.29
C GLN A 89 15.04 -11.75 2.43
N ILE A 90 15.39 -10.49 2.70
CA ILE A 90 16.48 -9.78 2.01
C ILE A 90 17.30 -9.04 3.07
N THR A 91 18.60 -9.34 3.12
CA THR A 91 19.55 -8.71 4.04
C THR A 91 19.03 -8.75 5.49
N SER A 92 18.56 -9.93 5.93
CA SER A 92 17.95 -10.12 7.24
C SER A 92 18.56 -11.31 7.97
N SER A 93 18.64 -11.25 9.31
CA SER A 93 18.96 -12.41 10.15
C SER A 93 17.73 -13.27 10.46
N ILE A 94 16.54 -12.82 10.06
CA ILE A 94 15.27 -13.55 10.24
C ILE A 94 15.13 -14.52 9.08
N THR A 95 15.02 -15.82 9.41
CA THR A 95 14.95 -16.90 8.42
C THR A 95 13.68 -17.75 8.54
N ASP A 96 12.78 -17.35 9.42
CA ASP A 96 11.51 -18.05 9.64
C ASP A 96 10.64 -18.02 8.38
N PRO A 97 10.08 -19.17 7.94
CA PRO A 97 9.36 -19.25 6.66
C PRO A 97 8.06 -18.42 6.63
N ASP A 98 7.48 -18.17 7.80
CA ASP A 98 6.21 -17.44 7.95
C ASP A 98 6.39 -15.96 8.27
N ILE A 99 7.63 -15.44 8.19
CA ILE A 99 7.97 -14.04 8.43
C ILE A 99 8.66 -13.46 7.21
N ALA A 100 8.15 -12.35 6.69
CA ALA A 100 8.83 -11.59 5.66
C ALA A 100 9.70 -10.50 6.30
N ALA A 101 10.95 -10.34 5.83
CA ALA A 101 11.87 -9.38 6.43
C ALA A 101 12.82 -8.76 5.42
N TYR A 102 12.92 -7.44 5.43
CA TYR A 102 13.85 -6.66 4.63
C TYR A 102 14.76 -5.83 5.53
N ASN A 103 16.08 -5.98 5.36
CA ASN A 103 17.08 -5.22 6.10
C ASN A 103 16.80 -5.15 7.62
N SER A 104 16.38 -6.27 8.19
CA SER A 104 15.97 -6.36 9.59
C SER A 104 16.78 -7.42 10.34
N VAL A 105 16.98 -7.17 11.62
CA VAL A 105 17.80 -8.02 12.49
C VAL A 105 16.98 -8.46 13.70
N ARG A 106 17.07 -9.76 14.04
CA ARG A 106 16.52 -10.34 15.28
C ARG A 106 17.66 -10.85 16.15
N SER A 107 17.70 -10.39 17.39
CA SER A 107 18.58 -10.97 18.42
C SER A 107 18.05 -12.33 18.88
N GLU A 108 18.96 -13.16 19.37
CA GLU A 108 18.59 -14.40 20.07
C GLU A 108 17.70 -14.08 21.27
N GLY A 109 16.61 -14.82 21.44
CA GLY A 109 15.60 -14.61 22.50
C GLY A 109 14.45 -13.70 22.11
N ALA A 110 14.55 -12.89 21.04
CA ALA A 110 13.41 -12.13 20.55
C ALA A 110 12.35 -13.04 19.89
N VAL A 111 11.09 -12.72 20.08
CA VAL A 111 9.97 -13.45 19.52
C VAL A 111 9.28 -12.61 18.46
N ILE A 112 8.99 -13.20 17.30
CA ILE A 112 8.23 -12.57 16.22
C ILE A 112 7.17 -13.57 15.77
N GLY A 113 5.91 -13.15 15.80
CA GLY A 113 4.77 -13.97 15.40
C GLY A 113 4.64 -14.12 13.88
N ASP A 114 4.08 -15.25 13.48
CA ASP A 114 3.86 -15.63 12.09
C ASP A 114 3.04 -14.59 11.33
N GLY A 115 3.22 -14.49 10.03
CA GLY A 115 2.52 -13.56 9.16
C GLY A 115 3.02 -12.12 9.26
N SER A 116 4.01 -11.85 10.12
CA SER A 116 4.55 -10.50 10.28
C SER A 116 5.50 -10.11 9.15
N TYR A 117 5.56 -8.81 8.87
CA TYR A 117 6.50 -8.18 7.94
C TYR A 117 7.33 -7.13 8.65
N LEU A 118 8.65 -7.22 8.49
CA LEU A 118 9.60 -6.28 9.10
C LEU A 118 10.44 -5.61 8.02
N GLU A 119 10.65 -4.31 8.15
CA GLU A 119 11.60 -3.59 7.30
C GLU A 119 12.43 -2.61 8.11
N VAL A 120 13.74 -2.61 7.83
CA VAL A 120 14.71 -1.69 8.42
C VAL A 120 14.54 -1.58 9.94
N SER A 121 14.44 -2.73 10.61
CA SER A 121 14.12 -2.79 12.05
C SER A 121 15.05 -3.73 12.80
N TYR A 122 15.25 -3.45 14.09
CA TYR A 122 16.01 -4.31 14.97
C TYR A 122 15.15 -4.76 16.17
N ILE A 123 15.06 -6.07 16.35
CA ILE A 123 14.27 -6.68 17.42
C ILE A 123 15.22 -7.28 18.44
N HIS A 124 15.39 -6.62 19.57
CA HIS A 124 16.28 -7.04 20.64
C HIS A 124 15.71 -8.23 21.42
N SER A 125 16.56 -8.90 22.20
CA SER A 125 16.32 -10.20 22.81
C SER A 125 15.10 -10.31 23.75
N LYS A 126 14.61 -9.18 24.27
CA LYS A 126 13.45 -9.15 25.18
C LYS A 126 12.16 -8.70 24.49
N ALA A 127 12.25 -8.20 23.26
CA ALA A 127 11.08 -7.75 22.53
C ALA A 127 10.23 -8.93 22.06
N VAL A 128 8.91 -8.75 22.10
CA VAL A 128 7.93 -9.71 21.63
C VAL A 128 7.03 -9.00 20.61
N VAL A 129 7.03 -9.48 19.38
CA VAL A 129 6.14 -9.02 18.31
C VAL A 129 5.09 -10.09 18.08
N GLY A 130 3.82 -9.72 18.12
CA GLY A 130 2.68 -10.60 17.87
C GLY A 130 2.59 -11.03 16.41
N LYS A 131 1.50 -11.72 16.07
CA LYS A 131 1.22 -12.21 14.71
C LYS A 131 0.68 -11.10 13.82
N ASN A 132 0.92 -11.24 12.50
CA ASN A 132 0.39 -10.32 11.49
C ASN A 132 0.75 -8.84 11.77
N CYS A 133 1.94 -8.57 12.28
CA CYS A 133 2.40 -7.21 12.56
C CYS A 133 3.19 -6.64 11.37
N TYR A 134 3.07 -5.34 11.15
CA TYR A 134 3.91 -4.58 10.23
C TYR A 134 4.85 -3.68 11.05
N ILE A 135 6.14 -3.99 11.05
CA ILE A 135 7.15 -3.30 11.84
C ILE A 135 8.14 -2.62 10.89
N SER A 136 8.24 -1.29 10.95
CA SER A 136 8.98 -0.51 9.99
C SER A 136 9.79 0.61 10.65
N PHE A 137 11.08 0.68 10.31
CA PHE A 137 12.01 1.70 10.78
C PHE A 137 12.02 1.89 12.30
N ILE A 138 12.09 0.80 13.06
CA ILE A 138 11.99 0.81 14.53
C ILE A 138 13.04 -0.11 15.15
N ASP A 139 13.46 0.27 16.35
CA ASP A 139 14.37 -0.48 17.22
C ASP A 139 13.56 -0.86 18.48
N LEU A 140 13.20 -2.14 18.61
CA LEU A 140 12.39 -2.67 19.72
C LEU A 140 13.31 -3.37 20.73
N HIS A 141 13.31 -2.91 21.98
CA HIS A 141 14.20 -3.41 23.04
C HIS A 141 13.53 -4.44 23.95
N ASP A 142 12.42 -4.09 24.60
CA ASP A 142 11.70 -4.94 25.56
C ASP A 142 10.17 -4.75 25.46
N GLU A 143 9.71 -4.14 24.36
CA GLU A 143 8.31 -3.91 24.10
C GLU A 143 7.61 -5.22 23.76
N ILE A 144 6.33 -5.30 24.16
CA ILE A 144 5.40 -6.37 23.79
C ILE A 144 4.35 -5.78 22.86
N ILE A 145 4.47 -6.14 21.59
CA ILE A 145 3.55 -5.69 20.54
C ILE A 145 2.44 -6.74 20.36
N PRO A 146 1.18 -6.40 20.51
CA PRO A 146 0.08 -7.32 20.27
C PRO A 146 -0.06 -7.71 18.81
N ASP A 147 -0.92 -8.70 18.53
CA ASP A 147 -1.22 -9.14 17.17
C ASP A 147 -1.90 -8.02 16.33
N ASN A 148 -1.73 -8.06 15.03
CA ASN A 148 -2.37 -7.17 14.05
C ASN A 148 -2.08 -5.68 14.27
N VAL A 149 -0.84 -5.34 14.60
CA VAL A 149 -0.40 -3.96 14.83
C VAL A 149 0.60 -3.53 13.78
N LEU A 150 0.42 -2.32 13.27
CA LEU A 150 1.45 -1.60 12.52
C LEU A 150 2.22 -0.66 13.46
N ILE A 151 3.55 -0.71 13.38
CA ILE A 151 4.44 0.29 13.98
C ILE A 151 5.35 0.83 12.90
N HIS A 152 5.37 2.15 12.73
CA HIS A 152 6.25 2.82 11.78
C HIS A 152 6.98 3.98 12.44
N GLY A 153 8.29 3.91 12.42
CA GLY A 153 9.18 4.96 12.92
C GLY A 153 9.53 5.99 11.83
N LEU A 154 9.53 7.26 12.17
CA LEU A 154 9.88 8.38 11.30
C LEU A 154 10.86 9.31 12.00
N LYS A 155 12.00 9.56 11.36
CA LYS A 155 12.91 10.62 11.78
C LYS A 155 12.48 11.94 11.12
N GLN A 156 12.22 12.94 11.95
CA GLN A 156 11.84 14.28 11.50
C GLN A 156 13.08 15.11 11.16
N THR A 157 12.87 16.21 10.45
CA THR A 157 13.94 17.14 10.03
C THR A 157 14.63 17.85 11.19
N ASP A 158 13.94 18.01 12.32
CA ASP A 158 14.47 18.56 13.57
C ASP A 158 15.30 17.54 14.39
N GLY A 159 15.40 16.30 13.90
CA GLY A 159 16.11 15.21 14.57
C GLY A 159 15.25 14.41 15.55
N CYS A 160 14.00 14.80 15.80
CA CYS A 160 13.07 14.04 16.62
C CYS A 160 12.69 12.74 15.89
N PHE A 161 12.41 11.70 16.68
CA PHE A 161 11.88 10.44 16.18
C PHE A 161 10.43 10.28 16.62
N VAL A 162 9.55 10.02 15.67
CA VAL A 162 8.12 9.84 15.90
C VAL A 162 7.74 8.41 15.53
N CYS A 163 6.98 7.78 16.39
CA CYS A 163 6.43 6.44 16.16
C CYS A 163 4.93 6.54 15.92
N ARG A 164 4.47 5.94 14.83
CA ARG A 164 3.04 5.77 14.53
C ARG A 164 2.66 4.33 14.84
N ILE A 165 1.60 4.15 15.62
CA ILE A 165 1.06 2.84 15.99
C ILE A 165 -0.41 2.82 15.62
N MET A 166 -0.86 1.73 14.99
CA MET A 166 -2.27 1.53 14.62
C MET A 166 -2.60 0.03 14.50
N ASP A 167 -3.86 -0.31 14.65
CA ASP A 167 -4.38 -1.64 14.32
C ASP A 167 -4.45 -1.82 12.78
N ILE A 168 -4.27 -3.07 12.31
CA ILE A 168 -4.29 -3.43 10.89
C ILE A 168 -5.57 -4.22 10.57
#